data_3880d4dbf86bcfd601667761fd433668
#
_entry.id   3880d4dbf86bcfd601667761fd433668
#
_cell.length_a   1.000
_cell.length_b   1.000
_cell.length_c   1.000
_cell.angle_alpha   90.00
_cell.angle_beta   90.00
_cell.angle_gamma   90.00
#
_symmetry.space_group_name_H-M   'P 1'
#
loop_
_entity.id
_entity.type
_entity.pdbx_description
1 polymer ?
#
loop_
_entity_poly.entity_id
_entity_poly.type
_entity_poly.pdbx_seq_one_letter_code
_entity_poly.pdbx_strand_id
1 'polypeptide(L)'
;YDGGTGKRFDQKATVGIIYMLKLGHMVDDKMHARSIGPYSLITQQPLGGKAQFGGQRFGEMEVWALQAFGASNTLREILTVKSDDVYGRAKTYESIVKGNPLPEPGLPESFKVLLHEMQGLGLKITMS
;
A
#
# COMPACT_ATOMS: atom_id res chain seq x y z
N TYR A 1 -26.51 -10.04 38.05
CA TYR A 1 -27.62 -9.80 37.10
C TYR A 1 -27.12 -9.09 35.86
N ASP A 2 -27.70 -9.41 34.73
CA ASP A 2 -27.44 -8.71 33.48
C ASP A 2 -28.10 -7.33 33.50
N GLY A 3 -27.32 -6.27 33.31
CA GLY A 3 -27.84 -4.89 33.36
C GLY A 3 -28.78 -4.51 32.21
N GLY A 4 -28.77 -5.25 31.11
CA GLY A 4 -29.66 -5.01 29.96
C GLY A 4 -31.00 -5.71 30.07
N THR A 5 -31.03 -6.92 30.63
CA THR A 5 -32.24 -7.75 30.73
C THR A 5 -32.81 -7.88 32.13
N GLY A 6 -32.04 -7.50 33.16
CA GLY A 6 -32.42 -7.67 34.58
C GLY A 6 -32.47 -9.13 35.06
N LYS A 7 -32.05 -10.08 34.21
CA LYS A 7 -32.04 -11.50 34.57
C LYS A 7 -30.73 -11.89 35.24
N ARG A 8 -30.80 -12.95 36.04
CA ARG A 8 -29.62 -13.52 36.67
C ARG A 8 -28.77 -14.24 35.60
N PHE A 9 -27.44 -14.10 35.70
CA PHE A 9 -26.53 -14.88 34.85
C PHE A 9 -26.61 -16.37 35.14
N ASP A 10 -26.50 -17.19 34.11
CA ASP A 10 -26.53 -18.65 34.25
C ASP A 10 -25.31 -19.19 34.99
N GLN A 11 -24.19 -18.49 34.87
CA GLN A 11 -22.94 -18.81 35.54
C GLN A 11 -22.49 -17.65 36.43
N LYS A 12 -21.68 -17.96 37.43
CA LYS A 12 -21.09 -16.95 38.32
C LYS A 12 -20.11 -16.10 37.52
N ALA A 13 -20.26 -14.79 37.52
CA ALA A 13 -19.33 -13.85 36.92
C ALA A 13 -18.26 -13.44 37.94
N THR A 14 -17.02 -13.33 37.50
CA THR A 14 -15.92 -12.79 38.30
C THR A 14 -16.10 -11.28 38.44
N VAL A 15 -16.12 -10.78 39.67
CA VAL A 15 -16.19 -9.35 39.94
C VAL A 15 -15.00 -8.94 40.81
N GLY A 16 -14.34 -7.85 40.43
CA GLY A 16 -13.21 -7.34 41.18
C GLY A 16 -12.79 -5.96 40.70
N ILE A 17 -11.75 -5.44 41.31
CA ILE A 17 -11.13 -4.16 40.93
C ILE A 17 -10.03 -4.46 39.92
N ILE A 18 -10.04 -3.75 38.78
CA ILE A 18 -8.99 -3.81 37.77
C ILE A 18 -8.37 -2.43 37.61
N TYR A 19 -7.06 -2.41 37.51
CA TYR A 19 -6.31 -1.20 37.19
C TYR A 19 -6.31 -0.98 35.68
N MET A 20 -6.89 0.13 35.23
CA MET A 20 -6.95 0.47 33.81
C MET A 20 -6.19 1.76 33.53
N LEU A 21 -5.38 1.71 32.46
CA LEU A 21 -4.66 2.85 31.94
C LEU A 21 -5.23 3.27 30.59
N LYS A 22 -5.45 4.56 30.41
CA LYS A 22 -5.71 5.14 29.09
C LYS A 22 -4.37 5.48 28.48
N LEU A 23 -4.00 4.77 27.41
CA LEU A 23 -2.75 5.04 26.68
C LEU A 23 -2.92 6.22 25.73
N GLY A 24 -1.82 6.96 25.47
CA GLY A 24 -1.80 8.09 24.55
C GLY A 24 -1.90 7.71 23.07
N HIS A 25 -2.16 6.46 22.75
CA HIS A 25 -2.33 5.96 21.38
C HIS A 25 -3.75 6.25 20.88
N MET A 26 -3.99 7.50 20.47
CA MET A 26 -5.29 7.94 19.97
C MET A 26 -5.33 7.94 18.44
N VAL A 27 -6.54 7.93 17.90
CA VAL A 27 -6.79 7.86 16.46
C VAL A 27 -6.18 9.04 15.68
N ASP A 28 -6.19 10.24 16.24
CA ASP A 28 -5.64 11.43 15.60
C ASP A 28 -4.14 11.32 15.28
N ASP A 29 -3.40 10.60 16.14
CA ASP A 29 -1.96 10.35 15.94
C ASP A 29 -1.69 9.24 14.93
N LYS A 30 -2.67 8.37 14.67
CA LYS A 30 -2.50 7.14 13.87
C LYS A 30 -3.21 7.18 12.54
N MET A 31 -4.31 7.93 12.44
CA MET A 31 -5.04 8.06 11.19
C MET A 31 -4.19 8.84 10.18
N HIS A 32 -4.00 8.25 9.00
CA HIS A 32 -3.21 8.85 7.94
C HIS A 32 -3.73 8.41 6.57
N ALA A 33 -3.80 9.34 5.63
CA ALA A 33 -4.13 9.09 4.23
C ALA A 33 -3.25 9.97 3.33
N ARG A 34 -3.06 9.52 2.12
CA ARG A 34 -2.26 10.25 1.12
C ARG A 34 -2.86 10.06 -0.27
N SER A 35 -2.89 11.13 -1.05
CA SER A 35 -3.10 11.08 -2.51
C SER A 35 -1.78 11.35 -3.24
N ILE A 36 -1.25 12.54 -3.08
CA ILE A 36 0.07 12.96 -3.58
C ILE A 36 0.86 13.56 -2.42
N GLY A 37 2.18 13.51 -2.51
CA GLY A 37 3.06 14.03 -1.46
C GLY A 37 4.53 13.96 -1.86
N PRO A 38 5.44 14.14 -0.91
CA PRO A 38 6.87 14.14 -1.18
C PRO A 38 7.40 12.75 -1.56
N TYR A 39 8.41 12.75 -2.41
CA TYR A 39 9.12 11.57 -2.88
C TYR A 39 10.61 11.66 -2.56
N SER A 40 11.26 10.50 -2.45
CA SER A 40 12.72 10.45 -2.31
C SER A 40 13.41 10.99 -3.55
N LEU A 41 14.50 11.74 -3.35
CA LEU A 41 15.27 12.30 -4.45
C LEU A 41 15.98 11.24 -5.29
N ILE A 42 16.44 10.17 -4.67
CA ILE A 42 17.24 9.13 -5.34
C ILE A 42 16.34 8.09 -5.99
N THR A 43 15.47 7.46 -5.20
CA THR A 43 14.64 6.34 -5.66
C THR A 43 13.33 6.77 -6.31
N GLN A 44 12.90 8.03 -6.16
CA GLN A 44 11.60 8.55 -6.61
C GLN A 44 10.41 7.77 -6.04
N GLN A 45 10.60 7.09 -4.94
CA GLN A 45 9.54 6.41 -4.20
C GLN A 45 8.91 7.35 -3.17
N PRO A 46 7.63 7.15 -2.81
CA PRO A 46 7.01 7.90 -1.72
C PRO A 46 7.80 7.76 -0.42
N LEU A 47 7.95 8.86 0.31
CA LEU A 47 8.53 8.83 1.65
C LEU A 47 7.63 8.03 2.60
N GLY A 48 8.22 7.53 3.69
CA GLY A 48 7.50 6.84 4.75
C GLY A 48 7.10 7.76 5.91
N GLY A 49 6.11 7.34 6.67
CA GLY A 49 5.71 8.00 7.91
C GLY A 49 4.67 9.10 7.77
N LYS A 50 3.84 9.25 8.80
CA LYS A 50 2.77 10.25 8.86
C LYS A 50 3.33 11.69 8.86
N ALA A 51 4.44 11.93 9.56
CA ALA A 51 5.03 13.27 9.68
C ALA A 51 5.51 13.83 8.34
N GLN A 52 5.98 12.98 7.43
CA GLN A 52 6.42 13.37 6.09
C GLN A 52 5.30 13.30 5.05
N PHE A 53 4.05 13.11 5.46
CA PHE A 53 2.95 12.84 4.56
C PHE A 53 3.27 11.68 3.58
N GLY A 54 3.83 10.61 4.14
CA GLY A 54 4.35 9.48 3.41
C GLY A 54 3.28 8.45 3.03
N GLY A 55 3.67 7.52 2.15
CA GLY A 55 2.85 6.39 1.76
C GLY A 55 3.06 5.16 2.63
N GLN A 56 2.23 4.17 2.42
CA GLN A 56 2.37 2.86 3.07
C GLN A 56 3.44 2.02 2.36
N ARG A 57 4.13 1.20 3.15
CA ARG A 57 5.10 0.25 2.61
C ARG A 57 4.38 -1.00 2.10
N PHE A 58 4.57 -1.28 0.82
CA PHE A 58 4.16 -2.54 0.20
C PHE A 58 5.37 -3.47 0.18
N GLY A 59 5.48 -4.33 1.18
CA GLY A 59 6.64 -5.19 1.40
C GLY A 59 6.63 -6.44 0.52
N GLU A 60 7.67 -7.27 0.68
CA GLU A 60 7.85 -8.49 -0.08
C GLU A 60 6.70 -9.49 0.12
N MET A 61 6.24 -9.65 1.37
CA MET A 61 5.13 -10.56 1.67
C MET A 61 3.81 -10.13 1.03
N GLU A 62 3.54 -8.83 0.96
CA GLU A 62 2.35 -8.28 0.28
C GLU A 62 2.41 -8.53 -1.23
N VAL A 63 3.61 -8.45 -1.83
CA VAL A 63 3.84 -8.83 -3.22
C VAL A 63 3.52 -10.32 -3.44
N TRP A 64 3.94 -11.18 -2.53
CA TRP A 64 3.63 -12.61 -2.61
C TRP A 64 2.12 -12.89 -2.55
N ALA A 65 1.40 -12.14 -1.74
CA ALA A 65 -0.06 -12.27 -1.67
C ALA A 65 -0.73 -11.95 -3.01
N LEU A 66 -0.32 -10.89 -3.69
CA LEU A 66 -0.82 -10.55 -5.03
C LEU A 66 -0.43 -11.58 -6.09
N GLN A 67 0.77 -12.12 -6.00
CA GLN A 67 1.22 -13.21 -6.88
C GLN A 67 0.38 -14.47 -6.70
N ALA A 68 0.04 -14.83 -5.45
CA ALA A 68 -0.80 -15.98 -5.15
C ALA A 68 -2.22 -15.87 -5.76
N PHE A 69 -2.77 -14.66 -5.82
CA PHE A 69 -4.05 -14.39 -6.47
C PHE A 69 -3.95 -14.24 -8.00
N GLY A 70 -2.76 -14.20 -8.57
CA GLY A 70 -2.55 -13.93 -9.99
C GLY A 70 -2.94 -12.51 -10.43
N ALA A 71 -3.00 -11.56 -9.50
CA ALA A 71 -3.38 -10.16 -9.74
C ALA A 71 -2.21 -9.37 -10.35
N SER A 72 -1.78 -9.71 -11.55
CA SER A 72 -0.62 -9.12 -12.21
C SER A 72 -0.79 -7.65 -12.57
N ASN A 73 -1.97 -7.25 -13.02
CA ASN A 73 -2.27 -5.85 -13.37
C ASN A 73 -2.23 -4.94 -12.15
N THR A 74 -2.81 -5.38 -11.03
CA THR A 74 -2.76 -4.65 -9.76
C THR A 74 -1.33 -4.50 -9.25
N LEU A 75 -0.55 -5.56 -9.32
CA LEU A 75 0.86 -5.53 -8.91
C LEU A 75 1.68 -4.57 -9.79
N ARG A 76 1.48 -4.61 -11.09
CA ARG A 76 2.13 -3.69 -12.04
C ARG A 76 1.78 -2.23 -11.73
N GLU A 77 0.53 -1.93 -11.44
CA GLU A 77 0.09 -0.59 -11.06
C GLU A 77 0.74 -0.11 -9.77
N ILE A 78 0.81 -0.96 -8.75
CA ILE A 78 1.45 -0.63 -7.47
C ILE A 78 2.95 -0.37 -7.64
N LEU A 79 3.63 -1.12 -8.48
CA LEU A 79 5.07 -1.00 -8.70
C LEU A 79 5.46 0.21 -9.57
N THR A 80 4.56 0.71 -10.40
CA THR A 80 4.86 1.77 -11.39
C THR A 80 4.18 3.09 -11.07
N VAL A 81 2.94 3.27 -11.47
CA VAL A 81 2.22 4.55 -11.39
C VAL A 81 1.95 5.03 -9.97
N LYS A 82 1.93 4.13 -9.01
CA LYS A 82 1.78 4.46 -7.58
C LYS A 82 3.11 4.60 -6.85
N SER A 83 4.24 4.37 -7.48
CA SER A 83 5.55 4.33 -6.84
C SER A 83 6.60 5.17 -7.57
N ASP A 84 7.42 4.58 -8.41
CA ASP A 84 8.65 5.17 -8.94
C ASP A 84 8.58 5.68 -10.39
N ASP A 85 7.52 5.42 -11.12
CA ASP A 85 7.33 5.93 -12.47
C ASP A 85 6.89 7.40 -12.48
N VAL A 86 7.84 8.31 -12.57
CA VAL A 86 7.59 9.76 -12.51
C VAL A 86 6.64 10.22 -13.61
N TYR A 87 6.87 9.77 -14.84
CA TYR A 87 6.04 10.13 -15.99
C TYR A 87 4.62 9.55 -15.88
N GLY A 88 4.53 8.27 -15.48
CA GLY A 88 3.26 7.60 -15.28
C GLY A 88 2.42 8.22 -14.16
N ARG A 89 3.06 8.65 -13.05
CA ARG A 89 2.38 9.39 -11.97
C ARG A 89 1.74 10.69 -12.46
N ALA A 90 2.51 11.50 -13.18
CA ALA A 90 2.03 12.78 -13.70
C ALA A 90 0.87 12.61 -14.67
N LYS A 91 0.98 11.67 -15.59
CA LYS A 91 -0.07 11.37 -16.57
C LYS A 91 -1.33 10.80 -15.93
N THR A 92 -1.19 9.95 -14.93
CA THR A 92 -2.31 9.39 -14.18
C THR A 92 -3.06 10.49 -13.41
N TYR A 93 -2.34 11.37 -12.72
CA TYR A 93 -2.94 12.49 -12.03
C TYR A 93 -3.68 13.45 -12.98
N GLU A 94 -3.08 13.78 -14.12
CA GLU A 94 -3.72 14.59 -15.16
C GLU A 94 -5.01 13.95 -15.66
N SER A 95 -5.01 12.64 -15.89
CA SER A 95 -6.20 11.90 -16.33
C SER A 95 -7.31 11.93 -15.28
N ILE A 96 -6.99 11.80 -14.00
CA ILE A 96 -7.97 11.90 -12.90
C ILE A 96 -8.57 13.29 -12.84
N VAL A 97 -7.77 14.34 -12.93
CA VAL A 97 -8.24 15.74 -12.87
C VAL A 97 -9.14 16.07 -14.06
N LYS A 98 -8.78 15.59 -15.25
CA LYS A 98 -9.56 15.82 -16.49
C LYS A 98 -10.76 14.88 -16.64
N GLY A 99 -10.90 13.86 -15.82
CA GLY A 99 -11.94 12.84 -15.92
C GLY A 99 -11.78 11.89 -17.11
N ASN A 100 -10.58 11.78 -17.67
CA ASN A 100 -10.26 10.86 -18.75
C ASN A 100 -9.98 9.44 -18.22
N PRO A 101 -10.05 8.39 -19.07
CA PRO A 101 -9.62 7.05 -18.70
C PRO A 101 -8.16 7.05 -18.25
N LEU A 102 -7.84 6.24 -17.24
CA LEU A 102 -6.47 6.10 -16.74
C LEU A 102 -5.58 5.48 -17.83
N PRO A 103 -4.34 5.96 -17.98
CA PRO A 103 -3.38 5.35 -18.90
C PRO A 103 -2.96 3.97 -18.40
N GLU A 104 -2.60 3.09 -19.32
CA GLU A 104 -2.01 1.81 -18.93
C GLU A 104 -0.68 2.00 -18.20
N PRO A 105 -0.42 1.24 -17.13
CA PRO A 105 0.86 1.26 -16.44
C PRO A 105 2.00 0.85 -17.38
N GLY A 106 3.14 1.51 -17.29
CA GLY A 106 4.36 1.13 -17.98
C GLY A 106 4.99 -0.16 -17.42
N LEU A 107 6.16 -0.52 -17.91
CA LEU A 107 6.95 -1.60 -17.32
C LEU A 107 7.83 -1.06 -16.19
N PRO A 108 7.96 -1.81 -15.08
CA PRO A 108 8.91 -1.46 -14.03
C PRO A 108 10.34 -1.36 -14.58
N GLU A 109 11.12 -0.37 -14.12
CA GLU A 109 12.51 -0.20 -14.58
C GLU A 109 13.39 -1.42 -14.24
N SER A 110 13.16 -2.04 -13.08
CA SER A 110 13.85 -3.28 -12.70
C SER A 110 13.60 -4.43 -13.68
N PHE A 111 12.40 -4.52 -14.23
CA PHE A 111 12.07 -5.52 -15.24
C PHE A 111 12.78 -5.25 -16.58
N LYS A 112 12.90 -3.99 -16.98
CA LYS A 112 13.69 -3.62 -18.18
C LYS A 112 15.16 -3.99 -18.03
N VAL A 113 15.74 -3.74 -16.86
CA VAL A 113 17.11 -4.16 -16.54
C VAL A 113 17.24 -5.67 -16.64
N LEU A 114 16.32 -6.44 -16.10
CA LEU A 114 16.31 -7.90 -16.23
C LEU A 114 16.29 -8.36 -17.68
N LEU A 115 15.47 -7.75 -18.53
CA LEU A 115 15.42 -8.06 -19.96
C LEU A 115 16.77 -7.80 -20.65
N HIS A 116 17.40 -6.68 -20.36
CA HIS A 116 18.72 -6.35 -20.92
C HIS A 116 19.81 -7.32 -20.45
N GLU A 117 19.80 -7.70 -19.18
CA GLU A 117 20.73 -8.70 -18.64
C GLU A 117 20.56 -10.07 -19.33
N MET A 118 19.32 -10.50 -19.53
CA MET A 118 19.05 -11.75 -20.24
C MET A 118 19.44 -11.69 -21.72
N GLN A 119 19.25 -10.55 -22.38
CA GLN A 119 19.75 -10.33 -23.74
C GLN A 119 21.28 -10.37 -23.80
N GLY A 120 21.98 -9.83 -22.80
CA GLY A 120 23.43 -9.92 -22.66
C GLY A 120 23.94 -11.36 -22.53
N LEU A 121 23.11 -12.28 -22.03
CA LEU A 121 23.39 -13.72 -22.00
C LEU A 121 23.05 -14.46 -23.30
N GLY A 122 22.63 -13.74 -24.34
CA GLY A 122 22.29 -14.32 -25.65
C GLY A 122 20.85 -14.85 -25.75
N LEU A 123 19.98 -14.55 -24.78
CA LEU A 123 18.57 -14.95 -24.80
C LEU A 123 17.72 -13.90 -25.51
N LYS A 124 16.87 -14.33 -26.43
CA LYS A 124 15.87 -13.45 -27.05
C LYS A 124 14.56 -13.54 -26.29
N ILE A 125 14.11 -12.40 -25.75
CA ILE A 125 12.84 -12.30 -25.04
C ILE A 125 11.92 -11.40 -25.86
N THR A 126 10.74 -11.92 -26.18
CA THR A 126 9.68 -11.18 -26.88
C THR A 126 8.48 -11.09 -25.96
N MET A 127 7.95 -9.87 -25.78
CA MET A 127 6.70 -9.65 -25.07
C MET A 127 5.58 -9.47 -26.08
N SER A 128 4.50 -10.19 -25.89
CA SER A 128 3.27 -10.08 -26.67
C SER A 128 2.22 -9.28 -25.91
#